data_32d3a1b2128f93ab605131857f0e3d95
#
_entry.id   32d3a1b2128f93ab605131857f0e3d95
#
_cell.length_a   1.000
_cell.length_b   1.000
_cell.length_c   1.000
_cell.angle_alpha   90.00
_cell.angle_beta   90.00
_cell.angle_gamma   90.00
#
_symmetry.space_group_name_H-M   'P 1'
#
loop_
_entity.id
_entity.type
_entity.pdbx_description
1 polymer ?
#
loop_
_entity_poly.entity_id
_entity_poly.type
_entity_poly.pdbx_seq_one_letter_code
_entity_poly.pdbx_strand_id
1 'polypeptide(L)'
;MNKYLDQLGFHLVGYGCTTCIGNSGPLDKDIAECISKNDLTVASVLSGNRNFEGRVNPHVKANYLASPPLVVAYALAGSVLINLTSDPIGIDTDGNEVFLKDIWPNNSEIRNVVEKNVSPEMFKKQYSNALDGPKEWQKINTSTGDLYNWNSSSTYVQKPPFFDNQSNDDKEIKPIENARPLLLLGNSVTTDHISPAGAIKVDSPAGNYFMERQIRQNDFNSYGARRGNHEVMVRGTFANIRIKNQLLSNVEGGYSILEPDKKKMSVYDVAMEYAKREENVVVFAGEEYGTGSSRDWAAKGTKLLGIKAVIAESFERIHRSNLVGMGVLPVQLKSHTINDLNIQSSDLINIKLTEDLKPLQELEVIIQSNMRNIKIDCILRIDTINELQYYKADGILNFVLKNILKN
;
A
#
# COMPACT_ATOMS: atom_id res chain seq x y z
N MET A 1 -34.71 7.43 -4.34
CA MET A 1 -33.90 6.18 -4.34
C MET A 1 -33.47 5.85 -2.91
N ASN A 2 -32.84 6.75 -2.16
CA ASN A 2 -32.37 6.48 -0.78
C ASN A 2 -33.45 5.87 0.12
N LYS A 3 -34.68 6.44 0.13
CA LYS A 3 -35.78 5.96 0.99
C LYS A 3 -36.05 4.45 0.84
N TYR A 4 -36.01 3.92 -0.38
CA TYR A 4 -36.27 2.50 -0.64
C TYR A 4 -35.06 1.62 -0.30
N LEU A 5 -33.86 2.09 -0.56
CA LEU A 5 -32.63 1.40 -0.17
C LEU A 5 -32.47 1.37 1.35
N ASP A 6 -32.79 2.48 2.05
CA ASP A 6 -32.78 2.53 3.51
C ASP A 6 -33.76 1.52 4.14
N GLN A 7 -34.94 1.34 3.53
CA GLN A 7 -35.91 0.33 3.95
C GLN A 7 -35.44 -1.11 3.80
N LEU A 8 -34.53 -1.34 2.83
CA LEU A 8 -33.89 -2.64 2.60
C LEU A 8 -32.58 -2.81 3.37
N GLY A 9 -32.21 -1.86 4.22
CA GLY A 9 -30.97 -1.92 5.02
C GLY A 9 -29.70 -1.41 4.31
N PHE A 10 -29.82 -0.81 3.12
CA PHE A 10 -28.69 -0.22 2.41
C PHE A 10 -28.59 1.28 2.68
N HIS A 11 -27.73 1.65 3.60
CA HIS A 11 -27.59 3.04 4.03
C HIS A 11 -26.38 3.71 3.40
N LEU A 12 -26.51 5.02 3.10
CA LEU A 12 -25.39 5.84 2.73
C LEU A 12 -24.52 6.10 3.97
N VAL A 13 -23.31 5.56 3.98
CA VAL A 13 -22.35 5.69 5.09
C VAL A 13 -21.30 6.77 4.87
N GLY A 14 -21.08 7.20 3.61
CA GLY A 14 -20.12 8.25 3.29
C GLY A 14 -19.85 8.34 1.80
N TYR A 15 -19.10 9.39 1.45
CA TYR A 15 -18.56 9.60 0.10
C TYR A 15 -17.05 9.47 0.12
N GLY A 16 -16.48 8.82 -0.89
CA GLY A 16 -15.04 8.69 -0.97
C GLY A 16 -14.60 7.58 -1.93
N CYS A 17 -13.32 7.38 -2.02
CA CYS A 17 -12.72 6.33 -2.83
C CYS A 17 -12.50 5.07 -1.99
N THR A 18 -13.49 4.22 -1.89
CA THR A 18 -13.43 2.96 -1.11
C THR A 18 -12.31 2.06 -1.57
N THR A 19 -12.03 2.03 -2.87
CA THR A 19 -11.04 1.12 -3.46
C THR A 19 -9.62 1.68 -3.49
N CYS A 20 -9.42 2.99 -3.33
CA CYS A 20 -8.09 3.59 -3.31
C CYS A 20 -7.45 3.52 -1.92
N ILE A 21 -8.23 3.80 -0.87
CA ILE A 21 -7.75 3.86 0.52
C ILE A 21 -8.61 2.97 1.41
N GLY A 22 -9.92 2.90 1.09
CA GLY A 22 -10.92 2.30 1.94
C GLY A 22 -10.97 0.80 1.79
N ASN A 23 -11.52 0.23 2.81
CA ASN A 23 -12.07 -1.09 2.87
C ASN A 23 -13.57 -0.97 3.18
N SER A 24 -14.28 -2.07 3.16
CA SER A 24 -15.70 -2.10 3.53
C SER A 24 -15.97 -1.81 5.00
N GLY A 25 -14.93 -1.60 5.80
CA GLY A 25 -15.02 -1.67 7.25
C GLY A 25 -15.00 -3.12 7.76
N PRO A 26 -14.97 -3.33 9.08
CA PRO A 26 -15.02 -4.66 9.66
C PRO A 26 -16.38 -5.31 9.41
N LEU A 27 -16.38 -6.62 9.21
CA LEU A 27 -17.61 -7.42 9.28
C LEU A 27 -18.06 -7.56 10.74
N ASP A 28 -19.34 -7.85 10.94
CA ASP A 28 -19.83 -8.23 12.24
C ASP A 28 -19.03 -9.42 12.77
N LYS A 29 -18.76 -9.41 14.07
CA LYS A 29 -17.88 -10.38 14.72
C LYS A 29 -18.32 -11.82 14.46
N ASP A 30 -19.59 -12.10 14.57
CA ASP A 30 -20.16 -13.44 14.38
C ASP A 30 -19.99 -13.91 12.93
N ILE A 31 -20.14 -13.01 11.96
CA ILE A 31 -19.93 -13.29 10.53
C ILE A 31 -18.45 -13.57 10.27
N ALA A 32 -17.56 -12.73 10.76
CA ALA A 32 -16.12 -12.89 10.59
C ALA A 32 -15.61 -14.20 11.21
N GLU A 33 -16.11 -14.54 12.40
CA GLU A 33 -15.79 -15.83 13.07
C GLU A 33 -16.33 -17.02 12.29
N CYS A 34 -17.56 -16.95 11.79
CA CYS A 34 -18.16 -18.02 10.98
C CYS A 34 -17.33 -18.29 9.71
N ILE A 35 -16.94 -17.24 8.99
CA ILE A 35 -16.12 -17.35 7.79
C ILE A 35 -14.77 -18.00 8.13
N SER A 36 -14.12 -17.55 9.20
CA SER A 36 -12.78 -18.03 9.56
C SER A 36 -12.78 -19.46 10.10
N LYS A 37 -13.76 -19.81 10.95
CA LYS A 37 -13.86 -21.16 11.55
C LYS A 37 -14.21 -22.25 10.53
N ASN A 38 -15.01 -21.90 9.52
CA ASN A 38 -15.48 -22.86 8.53
C ASN A 38 -14.73 -22.74 7.18
N ASP A 39 -13.69 -21.94 7.12
CA ASP A 39 -12.90 -21.63 5.90
C ASP A 39 -13.77 -21.30 4.68
N LEU A 40 -14.82 -20.51 4.88
CA LEU A 40 -15.78 -20.18 3.84
C LEU A 40 -15.16 -19.29 2.77
N THR A 41 -15.52 -19.55 1.51
CA THR A 41 -15.24 -18.62 0.41
C THR A 41 -16.40 -17.67 0.26
N VAL A 42 -16.17 -16.43 0.71
CA VAL A 42 -17.14 -15.34 0.53
C VAL A 42 -16.66 -14.37 -0.52
N ALA A 43 -17.61 -13.72 -1.21
CA ALA A 43 -17.35 -12.80 -2.29
C ALA A 43 -17.83 -11.39 -1.95
N SER A 44 -17.18 -10.38 -2.54
CA SER A 44 -17.70 -9.02 -2.63
C SER A 44 -18.07 -8.66 -4.06
N VAL A 45 -19.09 -7.85 -4.22
CA VAL A 45 -19.44 -7.22 -5.50
C VAL A 45 -19.38 -5.72 -5.27
N LEU A 46 -18.56 -5.02 -6.05
CA LEU A 46 -18.33 -3.59 -5.88
C LEU A 46 -18.20 -2.86 -7.21
N SER A 47 -18.49 -1.57 -7.20
CA SER A 47 -18.16 -0.67 -8.30
C SER A 47 -16.99 0.20 -7.85
N GLY A 48 -15.85 0.07 -8.51
CA GLY A 48 -14.66 0.79 -8.08
C GLY A 48 -13.42 0.50 -8.92
N ASN A 49 -12.25 0.66 -8.32
CA ASN A 49 -10.97 0.44 -8.98
C ASN A 49 -10.56 -1.04 -8.90
N ARG A 50 -9.70 -1.46 -9.82
CA ARG A 50 -9.20 -2.84 -9.97
C ARG A 50 -8.26 -3.33 -8.86
N ASN A 51 -7.78 -2.46 -7.98
CA ASN A 51 -6.83 -2.81 -6.92
C ASN A 51 -7.54 -3.16 -5.61
N PHE A 52 -8.22 -4.27 -5.53
CA PHE A 52 -9.06 -4.60 -4.38
C PHE A 52 -8.68 -5.88 -3.62
N GLU A 53 -7.71 -6.64 -4.08
CA GLU A 53 -7.22 -7.79 -3.31
C GLU A 53 -6.62 -7.37 -1.98
N GLY A 54 -7.16 -7.90 -0.90
CA GLY A 54 -6.77 -7.56 0.46
C GLY A 54 -7.17 -6.16 0.94
N ARG A 55 -7.77 -5.32 0.07
CA ARG A 55 -8.22 -3.97 0.43
C ARG A 55 -9.67 -3.88 0.82
N VAL A 56 -10.56 -4.57 0.11
CA VAL A 56 -11.99 -4.48 0.37
C VAL A 56 -12.29 -5.02 1.76
N ASN A 57 -11.92 -6.25 2.01
CA ASN A 57 -12.06 -6.89 3.31
C ASN A 57 -11.08 -8.07 3.43
N PRO A 58 -10.41 -8.29 4.57
CA PRO A 58 -9.46 -9.38 4.74
C PRO A 58 -10.10 -10.78 4.76
N HIS A 59 -11.41 -10.88 4.99
CA HIS A 59 -12.14 -12.16 5.01
C HIS A 59 -12.70 -12.54 3.63
N VAL A 60 -12.63 -11.67 2.63
CA VAL A 60 -13.16 -11.92 1.29
C VAL A 60 -12.09 -12.52 0.40
N LYS A 61 -12.37 -13.69 -0.18
CA LYS A 61 -11.45 -14.43 -1.07
C LYS A 61 -11.70 -14.14 -2.56
N ALA A 62 -12.87 -13.63 -2.93
CA ALA A 62 -13.25 -13.32 -4.31
C ALA A 62 -13.88 -11.92 -4.39
N ASN A 63 -13.42 -11.11 -5.34
CA ASN A 63 -13.92 -9.75 -5.53
C ASN A 63 -14.37 -9.57 -6.99
N TYR A 64 -15.62 -9.14 -7.18
CA TYR A 64 -16.22 -8.91 -8.48
C TYR A 64 -16.44 -7.42 -8.72
N LEU A 65 -15.95 -6.95 -9.84
CA LEU A 65 -16.17 -5.57 -10.28
C LEU A 65 -17.41 -5.52 -11.16
N ALA A 66 -18.37 -4.70 -10.77
CA ALA A 66 -19.63 -4.54 -11.50
C ALA A 66 -20.03 -3.05 -11.59
N SER A 67 -20.97 -2.73 -12.48
CA SER A 67 -21.58 -1.40 -12.53
C SER A 67 -22.39 -1.13 -11.26
N PRO A 68 -22.58 0.14 -10.84
CA PRO A 68 -23.38 0.45 -9.65
C PRO A 68 -24.78 -0.21 -9.63
N PRO A 69 -25.55 -0.23 -10.74
CA PRO A 69 -26.84 -0.93 -10.77
C PRO A 69 -26.73 -2.43 -10.50
N LEU A 70 -25.70 -3.09 -11.03
CA LEU A 70 -25.49 -4.53 -10.81
C LEU A 70 -25.04 -4.81 -9.38
N VAL A 71 -24.28 -3.93 -8.74
CA VAL A 71 -23.95 -4.06 -7.31
C VAL A 71 -25.21 -4.10 -6.47
N VAL A 72 -26.20 -3.23 -6.77
CA VAL A 72 -27.50 -3.23 -6.09
C VAL A 72 -28.26 -4.53 -6.36
N ALA A 73 -28.26 -4.98 -7.61
CA ALA A 73 -28.95 -6.24 -7.98
C ALA A 73 -28.39 -7.46 -7.24
N TYR A 74 -27.07 -7.62 -7.19
CA TYR A 74 -26.42 -8.69 -6.44
C TYR A 74 -26.62 -8.57 -4.93
N ALA A 75 -26.67 -7.35 -4.40
CA ALA A 75 -26.96 -7.13 -2.99
C ALA A 75 -28.39 -7.56 -2.63
N LEU A 76 -29.38 -7.30 -3.51
CA LEU A 76 -30.75 -7.77 -3.33
C LEU A 76 -30.86 -9.29 -3.45
N ALA A 77 -30.14 -9.87 -4.41
CA ALA A 77 -30.12 -11.33 -4.61
C ALA A 77 -29.41 -12.09 -3.48
N GLY A 78 -28.46 -11.46 -2.80
CA GLY A 78 -27.70 -12.06 -1.69
C GLY A 78 -26.69 -13.13 -2.08
N SER A 79 -26.50 -13.40 -3.38
CA SER A 79 -25.60 -14.44 -3.89
C SER A 79 -24.98 -14.04 -5.24
N VAL A 80 -23.72 -14.40 -5.45
CA VAL A 80 -23.02 -14.26 -6.74
C VAL A 80 -23.23 -15.47 -7.65
N LEU A 81 -23.85 -16.53 -7.15
CA LEU A 81 -24.11 -17.76 -7.91
C LEU A 81 -25.40 -17.69 -8.72
N ILE A 82 -26.17 -16.61 -8.59
CA ILE A 82 -27.43 -16.40 -9.29
C ILE A 82 -27.16 -16.00 -10.76
N ASN A 83 -27.99 -16.50 -11.66
CA ASN A 83 -28.05 -16.01 -13.03
C ASN A 83 -29.09 -14.88 -13.15
N LEU A 84 -28.62 -13.64 -13.11
CA LEU A 84 -29.48 -12.45 -13.15
C LEU A 84 -30.37 -12.34 -14.40
N THR A 85 -30.15 -13.16 -15.44
CA THR A 85 -30.98 -13.14 -16.66
C THR A 85 -32.16 -14.10 -16.59
N SER A 86 -32.07 -15.14 -15.77
CA SER A 86 -33.09 -16.20 -15.67
C SER A 86 -33.69 -16.40 -14.30
N ASP A 87 -32.93 -16.09 -13.24
CA ASP A 87 -33.33 -16.41 -11.88
C ASP A 87 -33.96 -15.18 -11.19
N PRO A 88 -34.93 -15.37 -10.30
CA PRO A 88 -35.51 -14.28 -9.54
C PRO A 88 -34.48 -13.73 -8.54
N ILE A 89 -34.43 -12.40 -8.42
CA ILE A 89 -33.56 -11.69 -7.45
C ILE A 89 -34.19 -11.56 -6.08
N GLY A 90 -35.46 -11.90 -5.94
CA GLY A 90 -36.21 -11.84 -4.70
C GLY A 90 -37.68 -12.14 -4.90
N ILE A 91 -38.44 -12.00 -3.83
CA ILE A 91 -39.91 -12.18 -3.80
C ILE A 91 -40.51 -10.88 -3.27
N ASP A 92 -41.59 -10.41 -3.89
CA ASP A 92 -42.33 -9.22 -3.45
C ASP A 92 -43.21 -9.50 -2.21
N THR A 93 -43.87 -8.46 -1.72
CA THR A 93 -44.80 -8.56 -0.56
C THR A 93 -46.03 -9.43 -0.82
N ASP A 94 -46.35 -9.67 -2.08
CA ASP A 94 -47.51 -10.46 -2.49
C ASP A 94 -47.14 -11.93 -2.81
N GLY A 95 -45.84 -12.26 -2.67
CA GLY A 95 -45.30 -13.60 -2.90
C GLY A 95 -44.91 -13.89 -4.35
N ASN A 96 -44.85 -12.90 -5.22
CA ASN A 96 -44.45 -13.06 -6.61
C ASN A 96 -42.92 -12.97 -6.77
N GLU A 97 -42.38 -13.76 -7.68
CA GLU A 97 -40.97 -13.68 -8.05
C GLU A 97 -40.67 -12.37 -8.80
N VAL A 98 -39.61 -11.70 -8.36
CA VAL A 98 -39.09 -10.46 -8.95
C VAL A 98 -37.81 -10.75 -9.70
N PHE A 99 -37.76 -10.43 -10.98
CA PHE A 99 -36.58 -10.59 -11.83
C PHE A 99 -35.87 -9.27 -12.06
N LEU A 100 -34.60 -9.31 -12.48
CA LEU A 100 -33.84 -8.11 -12.79
C LEU A 100 -34.54 -7.21 -13.81
N LYS A 101 -35.19 -7.80 -14.85
CA LYS A 101 -35.93 -7.08 -15.88
C LYS A 101 -37.07 -6.22 -15.31
N ASP A 102 -37.64 -6.61 -14.16
CA ASP A 102 -38.80 -5.94 -13.57
C ASP A 102 -38.39 -4.65 -12.84
N ILE A 103 -37.14 -4.57 -12.38
CA ILE A 103 -36.59 -3.40 -11.70
C ILE A 103 -35.57 -2.61 -12.52
N TRP A 104 -35.18 -3.10 -13.71
CA TRP A 104 -34.20 -2.42 -14.55
C TRP A 104 -34.81 -1.25 -15.30
N PRO A 105 -34.35 0.01 -15.07
CA PRO A 105 -34.94 1.17 -15.69
C PRO A 105 -34.63 1.23 -17.19
N ASN A 106 -35.61 1.66 -17.97
CA ASN A 106 -35.39 1.95 -19.39
C ASN A 106 -34.71 3.32 -19.58
N ASN A 107 -34.18 3.55 -20.77
CA ASN A 107 -33.45 4.79 -21.10
C ASN A 107 -34.29 6.07 -20.95
N SER A 108 -35.61 5.99 -21.18
CA SER A 108 -36.52 7.12 -21.02
C SER A 108 -36.71 7.49 -19.56
N GLU A 109 -36.88 6.50 -18.70
CA GLU A 109 -36.96 6.70 -17.25
C GLU A 109 -35.65 7.31 -16.69
N ILE A 110 -34.50 6.80 -17.12
CA ILE A 110 -33.18 7.36 -16.72
C ILE A 110 -33.10 8.82 -17.16
N ARG A 111 -33.42 9.14 -18.41
CA ARG A 111 -33.38 10.50 -18.93
C ARG A 111 -34.30 11.44 -18.14
N ASN A 112 -35.51 11.05 -17.88
CA ASN A 112 -36.49 11.84 -17.12
C ASN A 112 -36.00 12.13 -15.70
N VAL A 113 -35.40 11.14 -15.04
CA VAL A 113 -34.81 11.31 -13.70
C VAL A 113 -33.63 12.26 -13.74
N VAL A 114 -32.75 12.14 -14.73
CA VAL A 114 -31.58 13.03 -14.90
C VAL A 114 -32.03 14.47 -15.14
N GLU A 115 -32.92 14.69 -16.12
CA GLU A 115 -33.41 16.03 -16.47
C GLU A 115 -34.15 16.71 -15.30
N LYS A 116 -34.87 15.94 -14.50
CA LYS A 116 -35.60 16.47 -13.33
C LYS A 116 -34.68 16.82 -12.15
N ASN A 117 -33.57 16.11 -11.99
CA ASN A 117 -32.76 16.20 -10.75
C ASN A 117 -31.39 16.84 -10.96
N VAL A 118 -30.89 16.96 -12.21
CA VAL A 118 -29.59 17.56 -12.49
C VAL A 118 -29.80 18.92 -13.15
N SER A 119 -29.62 19.99 -12.39
CA SER A 119 -29.77 21.36 -12.87
C SER A 119 -28.53 22.22 -12.62
N PRO A 120 -28.33 23.30 -13.41
CA PRO A 120 -27.22 24.26 -13.17
C PRO A 120 -27.24 24.87 -11.77
N GLU A 121 -28.43 25.09 -11.20
CA GLU A 121 -28.63 25.65 -9.84
C GLU A 121 -28.05 24.70 -8.78
N MET A 122 -28.19 23.40 -8.96
CA MET A 122 -27.63 22.39 -8.08
C MET A 122 -26.09 22.49 -8.01
N PHE A 123 -25.44 22.68 -9.15
CA PHE A 123 -23.99 22.89 -9.22
C PHE A 123 -23.60 24.23 -8.56
N LYS A 124 -24.29 25.33 -8.88
CA LYS A 124 -24.03 26.62 -8.26
C LYS A 124 -24.17 26.54 -6.75
N LYS A 125 -25.24 25.92 -6.23
CA LYS A 125 -25.46 25.73 -4.81
C LYS A 125 -24.35 24.88 -4.15
N GLN A 126 -23.95 23.78 -4.80
CA GLN A 126 -22.93 22.88 -4.25
C GLN A 126 -21.55 23.50 -4.23
N TYR A 127 -21.22 24.32 -5.22
CA TYR A 127 -19.89 24.93 -5.34
C TYR A 127 -19.77 26.36 -4.78
N SER A 128 -20.88 27.00 -4.42
CA SER A 128 -20.89 28.37 -3.89
C SER A 128 -20.11 28.50 -2.59
N ASN A 129 -20.04 27.46 -1.80
CA ASN A 129 -19.37 27.41 -0.50
C ASN A 129 -18.32 26.27 -0.43
N ALA A 130 -17.76 25.88 -1.58
CA ALA A 130 -16.80 24.77 -1.65
C ALA A 130 -15.55 24.99 -0.78
N LEU A 131 -15.17 26.26 -0.56
CA LEU A 131 -14.01 26.63 0.26
C LEU A 131 -14.31 26.71 1.75
N ASP A 132 -15.58 26.76 2.14
CA ASP A 132 -15.96 26.89 3.56
C ASP A 132 -15.76 25.60 4.35
N GLY A 133 -15.84 24.45 3.67
CA GLY A 133 -15.80 23.15 4.29
C GLY A 133 -17.03 22.87 5.22
N PRO A 134 -17.12 21.68 5.80
CA PRO A 134 -18.17 21.35 6.77
C PRO A 134 -17.97 22.10 8.09
N LYS A 135 -19.04 22.19 8.90
CA LYS A 135 -19.01 22.89 10.19
C LYS A 135 -17.96 22.34 11.15
N GLU A 136 -17.67 21.05 11.07
CA GLU A 136 -16.63 20.38 11.84
C GLU A 136 -15.24 20.88 11.47
N TRP A 137 -14.98 21.09 10.16
CA TRP A 137 -13.76 21.70 9.66
C TRP A 137 -13.58 23.14 10.14
N GLN A 138 -14.63 23.95 10.08
CA GLN A 138 -14.61 25.36 10.52
C GLN A 138 -14.35 25.52 12.02
N LYS A 139 -14.67 24.49 12.84
CA LYS A 139 -14.46 24.47 14.29
C LYS A 139 -13.04 24.06 14.70
N ILE A 140 -12.21 23.61 13.75
CA ILE A 140 -10.84 23.20 14.07
C ILE A 140 -10.05 24.45 14.47
N ASN A 141 -9.60 24.48 15.71
CA ASN A 141 -8.66 25.49 16.17
C ASN A 141 -7.28 25.18 15.60
N THR A 142 -6.77 26.08 14.76
CA THR A 142 -5.40 26.00 14.25
C THR A 142 -4.46 26.81 15.15
N SER A 143 -3.31 26.26 15.46
CA SER A 143 -2.24 27.04 16.09
C SER A 143 -1.76 28.10 15.12
N THR A 144 -1.64 29.33 15.61
CA THR A 144 -0.99 30.42 14.85
C THR A 144 0.51 30.37 15.12
N GLY A 145 1.33 30.36 14.07
CA GLY A 145 2.79 30.36 14.17
C GLY A 145 3.45 29.65 13.00
N ASP A 146 4.76 29.86 12.83
CA ASP A 146 5.52 29.28 11.72
C ASP A 146 5.88 27.81 11.90
N LEU A 147 5.77 27.30 13.13
CA LEU A 147 6.11 25.93 13.49
C LEU A 147 4.89 25.14 13.92
N TYR A 148 4.78 23.91 13.41
CA TYR A 148 3.76 22.97 13.86
C TYR A 148 4.10 22.43 15.27
N ASN A 149 3.14 22.48 16.18
CA ASN A 149 3.30 21.92 17.52
C ASN A 149 3.02 20.43 17.52
N TRP A 150 4.07 19.62 17.44
CA TRP A 150 3.98 18.17 17.42
C TRP A 150 3.57 17.60 18.78
N ASN A 151 2.51 16.81 18.79
CA ASN A 151 2.10 16.07 19.98
C ASN A 151 2.74 14.67 19.96
N SER A 152 3.74 14.44 20.80
CA SER A 152 4.46 13.17 20.88
C SER A 152 3.60 11.99 21.37
N SER A 153 2.49 12.27 22.06
CA SER A 153 1.54 11.22 22.49
C SER A 153 0.52 10.83 21.42
N SER A 154 0.43 11.58 20.31
CA SER A 154 -0.47 11.26 19.22
C SER A 154 -0.09 9.94 18.57
N THR A 155 -1.04 9.04 18.38
CA THR A 155 -0.86 7.79 17.63
C THR A 155 -1.32 7.89 16.17
N TYR A 156 -1.83 9.06 15.76
CA TYR A 156 -2.26 9.35 14.37
C TYR A 156 -1.26 10.19 13.59
N VAL A 157 -0.65 11.18 14.24
CA VAL A 157 0.29 12.10 13.59
C VAL A 157 1.56 12.18 14.43
N GLN A 158 2.69 11.81 13.85
CA GLN A 158 4.01 11.87 14.47
C GLN A 158 4.96 12.71 13.61
N LYS A 159 5.89 13.41 14.27
CA LYS A 159 6.97 14.11 13.55
C LYS A 159 7.75 13.09 12.72
N PRO A 160 7.81 13.24 11.39
CA PRO A 160 8.51 12.29 10.54
C PRO A 160 10.04 12.47 10.66
N PRO A 161 10.84 11.37 10.58
CA PRO A 161 12.29 11.42 10.82
C PRO A 161 13.11 11.84 9.58
N PHE A 162 12.46 12.22 8.48
CA PHE A 162 13.15 12.47 7.20
C PHE A 162 14.10 13.67 7.23
N PHE A 163 14.01 14.52 8.24
CA PHE A 163 14.85 15.70 8.43
C PHE A 163 15.74 15.66 9.69
N ASP A 164 15.78 14.54 10.41
CA ASP A 164 16.47 14.50 11.71
C ASP A 164 18.01 14.50 11.58
N ASN A 165 18.56 13.99 10.48
CA ASN A 165 20.01 13.92 10.23
C ASN A 165 20.40 14.74 9.00
N GLN A 166 20.09 16.03 9.02
CA GLN A 166 20.40 16.93 7.90
C GLN A 166 21.88 17.28 7.88
N SER A 167 22.51 17.09 6.73
CA SER A 167 23.80 17.66 6.40
C SER A 167 23.65 18.68 5.30
N ASN A 168 24.40 19.78 5.36
CA ASN A 168 24.46 20.75 4.26
C ASN A 168 25.19 20.19 3.04
N ASP A 169 26.01 19.18 3.22
CA ASP A 169 26.76 18.53 2.17
C ASP A 169 25.92 17.44 1.49
N ASP A 170 26.24 17.17 0.23
CA ASP A 170 25.67 16.02 -0.45
C ASP A 170 26.21 14.73 0.15
N LYS A 171 25.39 13.69 0.15
CA LYS A 171 25.78 12.40 0.65
C LYS A 171 26.88 11.82 -0.26
N GLU A 172 28.00 11.45 0.35
CA GLU A 172 29.01 10.67 -0.33
C GLU A 172 28.40 9.38 -0.87
N ILE A 173 28.58 9.12 -2.15
CA ILE A 173 28.12 7.89 -2.77
C ILE A 173 29.09 6.78 -2.37
N LYS A 174 28.63 5.86 -1.52
CA LYS A 174 29.40 4.71 -1.08
C LYS A 174 28.91 3.44 -1.73
N PRO A 175 29.80 2.50 -2.03
CA PRO A 175 29.41 1.16 -2.40
C PRO A 175 28.44 0.56 -1.37
N ILE A 176 27.52 -0.26 -1.81
CA ILE A 176 26.71 -1.07 -0.91
C ILE A 176 27.45 -2.38 -0.74
N GLU A 177 27.96 -2.64 0.46
CA GLU A 177 28.80 -3.79 0.76
C GLU A 177 28.12 -4.72 1.76
N ASN A 178 28.29 -6.02 1.53
CA ASN A 178 27.83 -7.09 2.42
C ASN A 178 26.36 -7.00 2.82
N ALA A 179 25.51 -6.49 1.94
CA ALA A 179 24.09 -6.34 2.24
C ALA A 179 23.39 -7.70 2.27
N ARG A 180 22.48 -7.86 3.23
CA ARG A 180 21.66 -9.07 3.38
C ARG A 180 20.41 -9.02 2.50
N PRO A 181 20.01 -10.09 1.82
CA PRO A 181 18.71 -10.20 1.21
C PRO A 181 17.62 -10.22 2.28
N LEU A 182 16.88 -9.11 2.44
CA LEU A 182 15.76 -9.05 3.37
C LEU A 182 14.54 -9.78 2.80
N LEU A 183 14.31 -9.62 1.51
CA LEU A 183 13.17 -10.19 0.80
C LEU A 183 13.58 -10.67 -0.60
N LEU A 184 13.03 -11.81 -1.01
CA LEU A 184 13.04 -12.31 -2.38
C LEU A 184 11.58 -12.46 -2.83
N LEU A 185 11.13 -11.56 -3.70
CA LEU A 185 9.74 -11.43 -4.11
C LEU A 185 9.55 -11.84 -5.57
N GLY A 186 8.38 -12.35 -5.91
CA GLY A 186 8.02 -12.70 -7.30
C GLY A 186 7.60 -11.49 -8.13
N ASN A 187 6.90 -11.78 -9.24
CA ASN A 187 6.39 -10.79 -10.19
C ASN A 187 5.17 -10.04 -9.64
N SER A 188 4.91 -8.86 -10.21
CA SER A 188 3.72 -8.03 -9.99
C SER A 188 3.44 -7.72 -8.51
N VAL A 189 4.50 -7.51 -7.73
CA VAL A 189 4.39 -7.07 -6.34
C VAL A 189 3.86 -5.65 -6.31
N THR A 190 2.64 -5.48 -5.81
CA THR A 190 1.96 -4.19 -5.81
C THR A 190 2.42 -3.29 -4.69
N THR A 191 2.16 -1.98 -4.81
CA THR A 191 2.37 -1.03 -3.72
C THR A 191 1.55 -1.35 -2.47
N ASP A 192 0.47 -2.14 -2.59
CA ASP A 192 -0.29 -2.65 -1.44
C ASP A 192 0.37 -3.81 -0.73
N HIS A 193 1.11 -4.64 -1.45
CA HIS A 193 1.96 -5.65 -0.83
C HIS A 193 3.07 -4.99 -0.02
N ILE A 194 3.62 -3.88 -0.53
CA ILE A 194 4.73 -3.16 0.13
C ILE A 194 4.21 -2.31 1.29
N SER A 195 3.13 -1.55 1.10
CA SER A 195 2.55 -0.67 2.13
C SER A 195 1.04 -0.87 2.22
N PRO A 196 0.57 -1.79 3.06
CA PRO A 196 -0.84 -2.09 3.21
C PRO A 196 -1.63 -0.90 3.77
N ALA A 197 -2.92 -0.81 3.40
CA ALA A 197 -3.85 0.19 3.91
C ALA A 197 -4.93 -0.40 4.84
N GLY A 198 -5.03 -1.72 4.88
CA GLY A 198 -6.07 -2.45 5.59
C GLY A 198 -5.94 -2.43 7.12
N ALA A 199 -6.73 -3.28 7.78
CA ALA A 199 -6.75 -3.41 9.23
C ALA A 199 -5.41 -3.86 9.80
N ILE A 200 -5.11 -3.38 11.01
CA ILE A 200 -3.89 -3.69 11.75
C ILE A 200 -4.18 -4.87 12.68
N LYS A 201 -3.41 -5.95 12.53
CA LYS A 201 -3.53 -7.14 13.38
C LYS A 201 -2.90 -6.91 14.75
N VAL A 202 -3.50 -7.49 15.80
CA VAL A 202 -3.00 -7.39 17.19
C VAL A 202 -1.61 -7.99 17.34
N ASP A 203 -1.40 -9.14 16.74
CA ASP A 203 -0.16 -9.93 16.79
C ASP A 203 0.90 -9.47 15.76
N SER A 204 0.79 -8.23 15.29
CA SER A 204 1.76 -7.62 14.37
C SER A 204 2.65 -6.59 15.08
N PRO A 205 3.82 -6.24 14.51
CA PRO A 205 4.66 -5.16 15.06
C PRO A 205 3.91 -3.84 15.28
N ALA A 206 2.97 -3.49 14.37
CA ALA A 206 2.14 -2.31 14.52
C ALA A 206 1.09 -2.48 15.63
N GLY A 207 0.53 -3.70 15.79
CA GLY A 207 -0.36 -4.02 16.90
C GLY A 207 0.33 -3.90 18.25
N ASN A 208 1.53 -4.48 18.37
CA ASN A 208 2.36 -4.37 19.59
C ASN A 208 2.66 -2.91 19.93
N TYR A 209 3.01 -2.08 18.94
CA TYR A 209 3.22 -0.64 19.11
C TYR A 209 2.00 0.06 19.73
N PHE A 210 0.78 -0.33 19.37
CA PHE A 210 -0.43 0.22 19.95
C PHE A 210 -0.71 -0.33 21.35
N MET A 211 -0.53 -1.64 21.57
CA MET A 211 -0.72 -2.25 22.88
C MET A 211 0.22 -1.66 23.94
N GLU A 212 1.49 -1.40 23.61
CA GLU A 212 2.46 -0.71 24.46
C GLU A 212 2.01 0.71 24.83
N ARG A 213 1.21 1.36 23.97
CA ARG A 213 0.62 2.68 24.20
C ARG A 213 -0.80 2.64 24.78
N GLN A 214 -1.22 1.47 25.24
CA GLN A 214 -2.54 1.26 25.85
C GLN A 214 -3.73 1.59 24.92
N ILE A 215 -3.53 1.52 23.61
CA ILE A 215 -4.61 1.65 22.62
C ILE A 215 -5.33 0.31 22.52
N ARG A 216 -6.66 0.32 22.64
CA ARG A 216 -7.48 -0.89 22.55
C ARG A 216 -7.51 -1.40 21.11
N GLN A 217 -7.65 -2.70 20.91
CA GLN A 217 -7.74 -3.31 19.58
C GLN A 217 -8.82 -2.67 18.70
N ASN A 218 -9.99 -2.35 19.26
CA ASN A 218 -11.08 -1.71 18.53
C ASN A 218 -10.73 -0.30 18.03
N ASP A 219 -9.73 0.33 18.62
CA ASP A 219 -9.27 1.69 18.30
C ASP A 219 -8.03 1.69 17.40
N PHE A 220 -7.52 0.53 16.97
CA PHE A 220 -6.35 0.43 16.09
C PHE A 220 -6.60 1.13 14.76
N ASN A 221 -7.81 0.96 14.22
CA ASN A 221 -8.17 1.44 12.90
C ASN A 221 -7.33 0.73 11.81
N SER A 222 -7.00 1.40 10.73
CA SER A 222 -6.27 0.84 9.60
C SER A 222 -4.94 1.57 9.36
N TYR A 223 -4.01 0.93 8.65
CA TYR A 223 -2.79 1.58 8.19
C TYR A 223 -3.08 2.85 7.38
N GLY A 224 -4.12 2.84 6.55
CA GLY A 224 -4.54 4.01 5.78
C GLY A 224 -4.95 5.19 6.67
N ALA A 225 -5.66 4.95 7.79
CA ALA A 225 -6.03 5.96 8.76
C ALA A 225 -4.84 6.47 9.59
N ARG A 226 -3.81 5.63 9.76
CA ARG A 226 -2.59 5.91 10.54
C ARG A 226 -1.41 6.42 9.71
N ARG A 227 -1.61 6.71 8.42
CA ARG A 227 -0.53 7.11 7.50
C ARG A 227 0.26 8.37 7.89
N GLY A 228 -0.26 9.19 8.80
CA GLY A 228 0.43 10.31 9.42
C GLY A 228 1.41 9.92 10.54
N ASN A 229 1.49 8.63 10.87
CA ASN A 229 2.38 8.09 11.89
C ASN A 229 3.38 7.12 11.25
N HIS A 230 4.62 7.57 11.06
CA HIS A 230 5.68 6.80 10.43
C HIS A 230 6.04 5.53 11.22
N GLU A 231 5.89 5.56 12.55
CA GLU A 231 6.14 4.41 13.42
C GLU A 231 5.19 3.24 13.13
N VAL A 232 3.92 3.55 12.85
CA VAL A 232 2.93 2.55 12.44
C VAL A 232 3.22 2.07 11.03
N MET A 233 3.51 3.00 10.12
CA MET A 233 3.69 2.68 8.70
C MET A 233 4.94 1.85 8.43
N VAL A 234 6.06 2.11 9.10
CA VAL A 234 7.27 1.28 8.94
C VAL A 234 7.05 -0.14 9.44
N ARG A 235 6.29 -0.31 10.52
CA ARG A 235 5.92 -1.63 11.06
C ARG A 235 4.95 -2.40 10.16
N GLY A 236 4.19 -1.68 9.33
CA GLY A 236 3.31 -2.23 8.31
C GLY A 236 3.99 -2.48 6.96
N THR A 237 5.20 -1.99 6.76
CA THR A 237 5.89 -2.15 5.47
C THR A 237 6.22 -3.62 5.25
N PHE A 238 5.79 -4.16 4.09
CA PHE A 238 5.81 -5.58 3.74
C PHE A 238 5.01 -6.50 4.68
N ALA A 239 4.08 -5.97 5.47
CA ALA A 239 3.24 -6.77 6.36
C ALA A 239 1.93 -7.26 5.72
N ASN A 240 1.77 -7.14 4.41
CA ASN A 240 0.60 -7.63 3.71
C ASN A 240 0.49 -9.16 3.87
N ILE A 241 -0.72 -9.64 4.15
CA ILE A 241 -0.99 -11.08 4.40
C ILE A 241 -0.78 -11.97 3.17
N ARG A 242 -0.76 -11.38 1.98
CA ARG A 242 -0.60 -12.09 0.69
C ARG A 242 0.83 -12.03 0.15
N ILE A 243 1.72 -11.31 0.80
CA ILE A 243 3.11 -11.25 0.35
C ILE A 243 3.79 -12.62 0.54
N LYS A 244 4.59 -13.03 -0.42
CA LYS A 244 5.35 -14.27 -0.37
C LYS A 244 6.83 -13.96 -0.47
N ASN A 245 7.55 -14.16 0.62
CA ASN A 245 9.00 -14.08 0.61
C ASN A 245 9.57 -15.46 0.26
N GLN A 246 10.13 -15.62 -0.93
CA GLN A 246 10.67 -16.87 -1.45
C GLN A 246 11.91 -17.37 -0.67
N LEU A 247 12.52 -16.54 0.19
CA LEU A 247 13.53 -17.00 1.15
C LEU A 247 12.94 -17.96 2.20
N LEU A 248 11.62 -18.00 2.32
CA LEU A 248 10.87 -18.86 3.24
C LEU A 248 9.97 -19.82 2.45
N SER A 249 10.19 -21.12 2.58
CA SER A 249 9.34 -22.11 1.94
C SER A 249 7.95 -22.15 2.55
N ASN A 250 6.90 -22.06 1.72
CA ASN A 250 5.50 -22.21 2.11
C ASN A 250 5.00 -21.24 3.20
N VAL A 251 5.53 -20.01 3.25
CA VAL A 251 5.09 -18.98 4.19
C VAL A 251 4.48 -17.82 3.43
N GLU A 252 3.25 -17.46 3.74
CA GLU A 252 2.61 -16.22 3.32
C GLU A 252 2.60 -15.20 4.48
N GLY A 253 2.59 -13.92 4.14
CA GLY A 253 2.60 -12.80 5.08
C GLY A 253 3.98 -12.16 5.24
N GLY A 254 4.03 -11.10 6.02
CA GLY A 254 5.18 -10.23 6.19
C GLY A 254 6.29 -10.83 7.05
N TYR A 255 6.87 -11.92 6.62
CA TYR A 255 7.97 -12.60 7.34
C TYR A 255 9.27 -12.63 6.55
N SER A 256 10.38 -12.65 7.27
CA SER A 256 11.73 -12.83 6.72
C SER A 256 12.58 -13.71 7.65
N ILE A 257 13.85 -13.92 7.28
CA ILE A 257 14.81 -14.72 8.02
C ILE A 257 15.92 -13.82 8.52
N LEU A 258 16.23 -13.92 9.81
CA LEU A 258 17.41 -13.30 10.41
C LEU A 258 18.58 -14.30 10.41
N GLU A 259 19.65 -13.95 9.71
CA GLU A 259 20.91 -14.70 9.72
C GLU A 259 21.81 -14.24 10.91
N PRO A 260 22.73 -15.08 11.42
CA PRO A 260 23.03 -16.46 10.96
C PRO A 260 22.11 -17.54 11.57
N ASP A 261 21.24 -17.16 12.51
CA ASP A 261 20.45 -18.11 13.31
C ASP A 261 19.26 -18.71 12.52
N LYS A 262 19.03 -18.27 11.30
CA LYS A 262 17.88 -18.63 10.47
C LYS A 262 16.52 -18.46 11.15
N LYS A 263 16.45 -17.45 12.01
CA LYS A 263 15.23 -17.18 12.79
C LYS A 263 14.17 -16.49 11.92
N LYS A 264 13.00 -17.12 11.80
CA LYS A 264 11.83 -16.50 11.16
C LYS A 264 11.23 -15.44 12.08
N MET A 265 11.12 -14.21 11.59
CA MET A 265 10.51 -13.09 12.30
C MET A 265 9.71 -12.22 11.32
N SER A 266 9.01 -11.20 11.81
CA SER A 266 8.41 -10.21 10.92
C SER A 266 9.49 -9.47 10.12
N VAL A 267 9.16 -9.00 8.91
CA VAL A 267 10.09 -8.21 8.09
C VAL A 267 10.63 -7.00 8.87
N TYR A 268 9.75 -6.33 9.62
CA TYR A 268 10.13 -5.20 10.46
C TYR A 268 11.19 -5.59 11.50
N ASP A 269 10.93 -6.66 12.25
CA ASP A 269 11.86 -7.07 13.32
C ASP A 269 13.21 -7.51 12.76
N VAL A 270 13.23 -8.25 11.64
CA VAL A 270 14.49 -8.64 10.96
C VAL A 270 15.26 -7.41 10.50
N ALA A 271 14.57 -6.45 9.87
CA ALA A 271 15.21 -5.21 9.41
C ALA A 271 15.80 -4.40 10.59
N MET A 272 15.08 -4.31 11.71
CA MET A 272 15.57 -3.61 12.91
C MET A 272 16.76 -4.33 13.57
N GLU A 273 16.79 -5.66 13.56
CA GLU A 273 17.96 -6.41 14.05
C GLU A 273 19.19 -6.19 13.16
N TYR A 274 19.04 -6.19 11.84
CA TYR A 274 20.15 -5.84 10.93
C TYR A 274 20.60 -4.39 11.11
N ALA A 275 19.67 -3.46 11.30
CA ALA A 275 20.01 -2.07 11.59
C ALA A 275 20.81 -1.90 12.88
N LYS A 276 20.49 -2.64 13.97
CA LYS A 276 21.28 -2.65 15.22
C LYS A 276 22.69 -3.21 15.03
N ARG A 277 22.88 -4.11 14.06
CA ARG A 277 24.18 -4.69 13.72
C ARG A 277 24.94 -3.85 12.67
N GLU A 278 24.36 -2.73 12.24
CA GLU A 278 24.90 -1.88 11.16
C GLU A 278 25.05 -2.64 9.82
N GLU A 279 24.28 -3.73 9.63
CA GLU A 279 24.26 -4.50 8.39
C GLU A 279 23.28 -3.88 7.39
N ASN A 280 23.73 -3.71 6.14
CA ASN A 280 22.87 -3.24 5.06
C ASN A 280 21.89 -4.32 4.62
N VAL A 281 20.72 -3.92 4.13
CA VAL A 281 19.72 -4.83 3.57
C VAL A 281 19.27 -4.39 2.18
N VAL A 282 18.92 -5.39 1.34
CA VAL A 282 18.41 -5.21 -0.01
C VAL A 282 17.17 -6.08 -0.24
N VAL A 283 16.38 -5.72 -1.25
CA VAL A 283 15.22 -6.49 -1.70
C VAL A 283 15.45 -6.96 -3.14
N PHE A 284 15.14 -8.22 -3.40
CA PHE A 284 15.03 -8.76 -4.76
C PHE A 284 13.57 -8.91 -5.14
N ALA A 285 13.24 -8.62 -6.40
CA ALA A 285 11.88 -8.75 -6.92
C ALA A 285 11.88 -9.11 -8.41
N GLY A 286 10.80 -9.74 -8.86
CA GLY A 286 10.60 -10.07 -10.27
C GLY A 286 10.14 -8.87 -11.10
N GLU A 287 9.31 -9.15 -12.10
CA GLU A 287 8.79 -8.13 -13.02
C GLU A 287 7.73 -7.23 -12.36
N GLU A 288 7.57 -6.01 -12.89
CA GLU A 288 6.55 -5.03 -12.51
C GLU A 288 6.53 -4.68 -11.01
N TYR A 289 7.71 -4.60 -10.38
CA TYR A 289 7.79 -4.24 -8.96
C TYR A 289 7.20 -2.86 -8.68
N GLY A 290 6.26 -2.79 -7.74
CA GLY A 290 5.60 -1.56 -7.33
C GLY A 290 4.39 -1.17 -8.18
N THR A 291 3.84 -2.11 -8.96
CA THR A 291 2.62 -1.88 -9.75
C THR A 291 1.42 -1.52 -8.84
N GLY A 292 0.37 -0.95 -9.43
CA GLY A 292 -0.83 -0.58 -8.71
C GLY A 292 -0.93 0.90 -8.39
N SER A 293 -1.47 1.26 -7.20
CA SER A 293 -1.67 2.65 -6.79
C SER A 293 -0.35 3.37 -6.52
N SER A 294 -0.27 4.64 -6.90
CA SER A 294 0.89 5.48 -6.59
C SER A 294 0.92 5.80 -5.09
N ARG A 295 1.71 5.05 -4.33
CA ARG A 295 1.89 5.24 -2.89
C ARG A 295 3.34 5.53 -2.57
N ASP A 296 3.59 6.74 -2.10
CA ASP A 296 4.92 7.14 -1.61
C ASP A 296 5.33 6.36 -0.35
N TRP A 297 4.38 5.95 0.49
CA TRP A 297 4.66 5.10 1.65
C TRP A 297 5.32 3.76 1.29
N ALA A 298 5.08 3.22 0.09
CA ALA A 298 5.79 2.03 -0.37
C ALA A 298 7.31 2.28 -0.48
N ALA A 299 7.74 3.49 -0.84
CA ALA A 299 9.15 3.87 -0.86
C ALA A 299 9.63 4.42 0.50
N LYS A 300 8.82 5.21 1.22
CA LYS A 300 9.13 5.72 2.56
C LYS A 300 9.36 4.59 3.55
N GLY A 301 8.47 3.61 3.60
CA GLY A 301 8.61 2.45 4.46
C GLY A 301 9.86 1.62 4.10
N THR A 302 10.12 1.42 2.82
CA THR A 302 11.34 0.76 2.33
C THR A 302 12.60 1.47 2.84
N LYS A 303 12.66 2.81 2.74
CA LYS A 303 13.77 3.61 3.29
C LYS A 303 13.89 3.46 4.80
N LEU A 304 12.78 3.56 5.53
CA LEU A 304 12.76 3.48 7.00
C LEU A 304 13.15 2.11 7.55
N LEU A 305 12.95 1.04 6.78
CA LEU A 305 13.48 -0.30 7.11
C LEU A 305 14.99 -0.42 6.86
N GLY A 306 15.66 0.63 6.37
CA GLY A 306 17.10 0.61 6.10
C GLY A 306 17.49 -0.04 4.77
N ILE A 307 16.53 -0.36 3.89
CA ILE A 307 16.78 -0.98 2.60
C ILE A 307 17.54 0.01 1.71
N LYS A 308 18.73 -0.40 1.25
CA LYS A 308 19.63 0.43 0.44
C LYS A 308 19.32 0.37 -1.04
N ALA A 309 18.95 -0.81 -1.52
CA ALA A 309 18.64 -1.03 -2.93
C ALA A 309 17.48 -2.02 -3.10
N VAL A 310 16.74 -1.84 -4.17
CA VAL A 310 15.80 -2.84 -4.71
C VAL A 310 16.35 -3.31 -6.05
N ILE A 311 16.58 -4.61 -6.19
CA ILE A 311 17.08 -5.27 -7.40
C ILE A 311 15.91 -6.03 -8.00
N ALA A 312 15.44 -5.63 -9.19
CA ALA A 312 14.25 -6.20 -9.80
C ALA A 312 14.43 -6.46 -11.30
N GLU A 313 13.64 -7.37 -11.85
CA GLU A 313 13.59 -7.60 -13.28
C GLU A 313 13.02 -6.40 -14.03
N SER A 314 11.96 -5.77 -13.48
CA SER A 314 11.44 -4.50 -13.96
C SER A 314 10.69 -3.74 -12.87
N PHE A 315 10.48 -2.44 -13.07
CA PHE A 315 9.81 -1.55 -12.14
C PHE A 315 8.59 -0.89 -12.77
N GLU A 316 7.55 -0.71 -11.97
CA GLU A 316 6.52 0.26 -12.30
C GLU A 316 7.11 1.68 -12.18
N ARG A 317 6.79 2.52 -13.17
CA ARG A 317 7.41 3.84 -13.36
C ARG A 317 7.32 4.76 -12.14
N ILE A 318 6.13 4.87 -11.55
CA ILE A 318 5.90 5.79 -10.42
C ILE A 318 6.63 5.29 -9.17
N HIS A 319 6.57 4.00 -8.90
CA HIS A 319 7.24 3.42 -7.74
C HIS A 319 8.76 3.53 -7.84
N ARG A 320 9.33 3.28 -9.03
CA ARG A 320 10.75 3.51 -9.30
C ARG A 320 11.18 4.95 -8.96
N SER A 321 10.41 5.94 -9.46
CA SER A 321 10.67 7.36 -9.15
C SER A 321 10.55 7.65 -7.65
N ASN A 322 9.59 7.03 -6.96
CA ASN A 322 9.43 7.19 -5.51
C ASN A 322 10.61 6.60 -4.73
N LEU A 323 11.15 5.45 -5.15
CA LEU A 323 12.36 4.88 -4.54
C LEU A 323 13.53 5.85 -4.62
N VAL A 324 13.81 6.40 -5.82
CA VAL A 324 14.86 7.42 -6.01
C VAL A 324 14.57 8.66 -5.17
N GLY A 325 13.33 9.13 -5.16
CA GLY A 325 12.87 10.27 -4.37
C GLY A 325 13.05 10.08 -2.86
N MET A 326 13.13 8.85 -2.39
CA MET A 326 13.43 8.50 -1.00
C MET A 326 14.90 8.12 -0.76
N GLY A 327 15.76 8.16 -1.79
CA GLY A 327 17.18 7.79 -1.68
C GLY A 327 17.42 6.28 -1.57
N VAL A 328 16.49 5.46 -2.07
CA VAL A 328 16.65 4.02 -2.26
C VAL A 328 17.06 3.74 -3.70
N LEU A 329 18.07 2.91 -3.91
CA LEU A 329 18.64 2.64 -5.23
C LEU A 329 17.81 1.61 -5.99
N PRO A 330 17.16 1.95 -7.12
CA PRO A 330 16.53 0.96 -7.99
C PRO A 330 17.57 0.41 -8.98
N VAL A 331 17.72 -0.91 -9.00
CA VAL A 331 18.68 -1.64 -9.85
C VAL A 331 17.92 -2.67 -10.69
N GLN A 332 18.02 -2.59 -12.00
CA GLN A 332 17.31 -3.50 -12.90
C GLN A 332 18.26 -4.56 -13.46
N LEU A 333 17.84 -5.83 -13.41
CA LEU A 333 18.54 -6.94 -14.03
C LEU A 333 18.49 -6.82 -15.57
N LYS A 334 19.59 -7.13 -16.25
CA LYS A 334 19.67 -7.08 -17.73
C LYS A 334 19.30 -8.41 -18.39
N SER A 335 19.83 -9.50 -17.92
CA SER A 335 19.80 -10.78 -18.62
C SER A 335 19.47 -11.99 -17.75
N HIS A 336 19.25 -11.79 -16.47
CA HIS A 336 18.88 -12.84 -15.52
C HIS A 336 17.48 -12.59 -14.98
N THR A 337 16.77 -13.67 -14.71
CA THR A 337 15.56 -13.61 -13.88
C THR A 337 15.92 -13.81 -12.41
N ILE A 338 15.04 -13.43 -11.51
CA ILE A 338 15.23 -13.66 -10.07
C ILE A 338 15.41 -15.15 -9.76
N ASN A 339 14.72 -16.01 -10.49
CA ASN A 339 14.81 -17.47 -10.32
C ASN A 339 16.18 -18.02 -10.72
N ASP A 340 16.82 -17.47 -11.76
CA ASP A 340 18.16 -17.90 -12.21
C ASP A 340 19.23 -17.63 -11.14
N LEU A 341 19.02 -16.61 -10.31
CA LEU A 341 19.98 -16.18 -9.30
C LEU A 341 20.02 -17.09 -8.08
N ASN A 342 18.97 -17.86 -7.83
CA ASN A 342 18.86 -18.78 -6.69
C ASN A 342 19.32 -18.13 -5.36
N ILE A 343 18.81 -16.95 -5.05
CA ILE A 343 19.19 -16.12 -3.90
C ILE A 343 18.87 -16.87 -2.59
N GLN A 344 19.83 -16.85 -1.67
CA GLN A 344 19.70 -17.41 -0.33
C GLN A 344 19.76 -16.31 0.73
N SER A 345 19.11 -16.51 1.88
CA SER A 345 19.16 -15.56 3.00
C SER A 345 20.56 -15.29 3.53
N SER A 346 21.45 -16.27 3.40
CA SER A 346 22.86 -16.19 3.82
C SER A 346 23.78 -15.47 2.84
N ASP A 347 23.32 -15.15 1.62
CA ASP A 347 24.13 -14.45 0.63
C ASP A 347 24.50 -13.04 1.08
N LEU A 348 25.63 -12.53 0.61
CA LEU A 348 26.08 -11.16 0.78
C LEU A 348 26.08 -10.45 -0.56
N ILE A 349 25.45 -9.32 -0.61
CA ILE A 349 25.23 -8.56 -1.85
C ILE A 349 26.11 -7.33 -1.84
N ASN A 350 26.90 -7.17 -2.91
CA ASN A 350 27.75 -6.02 -3.10
C ASN A 350 27.37 -5.30 -4.40
N ILE A 351 27.19 -3.98 -4.32
CA ILE A 351 26.90 -3.10 -5.45
C ILE A 351 27.99 -2.05 -5.51
N LYS A 352 28.77 -2.08 -6.56
CA LYS A 352 29.87 -1.12 -6.75
C LYS A 352 29.30 0.20 -7.27
N LEU A 353 29.40 1.24 -6.47
CA LEU A 353 29.00 2.60 -6.81
C LEU A 353 30.23 3.51 -6.79
N THR A 354 30.28 4.49 -7.69
CA THR A 354 31.33 5.50 -7.78
C THR A 354 30.73 6.89 -7.66
N GLU A 355 31.50 7.89 -7.29
CA GLU A 355 31.01 9.28 -7.13
C GLU A 355 30.49 9.90 -8.43
N ASP A 356 30.99 9.45 -9.56
CA ASP A 356 30.66 9.91 -10.91
C ASP A 356 29.50 9.15 -11.56
N LEU A 357 28.55 8.69 -10.75
CA LEU A 357 27.33 8.03 -11.25
C LEU A 357 26.63 8.85 -12.33
N LYS A 358 26.16 8.13 -13.35
CA LYS A 358 25.38 8.70 -14.47
C LYS A 358 24.00 8.04 -14.54
N PRO A 359 22.98 8.75 -15.00
CA PRO A 359 21.69 8.14 -15.27
C PRO A 359 21.82 6.93 -16.22
N LEU A 360 21.06 5.87 -15.93
CA LEU A 360 21.01 4.62 -16.70
C LEU A 360 22.37 3.91 -16.85
N GLN A 361 23.30 4.19 -15.95
CA GLN A 361 24.62 3.56 -15.95
C GLN A 361 24.52 2.04 -15.75
N GLU A 362 25.35 1.28 -16.43
CA GLU A 362 25.56 -0.13 -16.15
C GLU A 362 26.27 -0.31 -14.81
N LEU A 363 25.79 -1.27 -14.03
CA LEU A 363 26.31 -1.62 -12.72
C LEU A 363 26.59 -3.12 -12.65
N GLU A 364 27.59 -3.50 -11.88
CA GLU A 364 27.84 -4.89 -11.49
C GLU A 364 27.29 -5.13 -10.08
N VAL A 365 26.40 -6.10 -9.94
CA VAL A 365 25.96 -6.63 -8.65
C VAL A 365 26.66 -7.95 -8.41
N ILE A 366 27.29 -8.11 -7.26
CA ILE A 366 28.00 -9.32 -6.87
C ILE A 366 27.23 -10.01 -5.77
N ILE A 367 26.83 -11.26 -6.00
CA ILE A 367 26.23 -12.14 -5.00
C ILE A 367 27.32 -13.09 -4.53
N GLN A 368 27.65 -13.00 -3.25
CA GLN A 368 28.73 -13.77 -2.64
C GLN A 368 28.18 -14.69 -1.55
N SER A 369 28.57 -15.94 -1.59
CA SER A 369 28.35 -16.92 -0.55
C SER A 369 29.60 -17.79 -0.34
N ASN A 370 29.56 -18.69 0.65
CA ASN A 370 30.68 -19.62 0.89
C ASN A 370 31.03 -20.53 -0.31
N MET A 371 30.08 -20.74 -1.23
CA MET A 371 30.21 -21.70 -2.35
C MET A 371 30.17 -21.04 -3.72
N ARG A 372 29.80 -19.74 -3.80
CA ARG A 372 29.63 -19.09 -5.12
C ARG A 372 29.94 -17.61 -5.04
N ASN A 373 30.42 -17.10 -6.16
CA ASN A 373 30.60 -15.66 -6.39
C ASN A 373 30.06 -15.39 -7.80
N ILE A 374 28.86 -14.79 -7.87
CA ILE A 374 28.16 -14.53 -9.13
C ILE A 374 28.20 -13.03 -9.38
N LYS A 375 28.62 -12.65 -10.58
CA LYS A 375 28.58 -11.27 -11.07
C LYS A 375 27.40 -11.12 -12.02
N ILE A 376 26.62 -10.09 -11.83
CA ILE A 376 25.40 -9.83 -12.58
C ILE A 376 25.46 -8.42 -13.16
N ASP A 377 25.26 -8.32 -14.46
CA ASP A 377 25.13 -7.03 -15.13
C ASP A 377 23.73 -6.46 -14.92
N CYS A 378 23.68 -5.25 -14.40
CA CYS A 378 22.47 -4.53 -14.06
C CYS A 378 22.48 -3.11 -14.66
N ILE A 379 21.34 -2.46 -14.62
CA ILE A 379 21.18 -1.04 -14.98
C ILE A 379 20.74 -0.27 -13.75
N LEU A 380 21.41 0.83 -13.47
CA LEU A 380 20.94 1.83 -12.51
C LEU A 380 19.68 2.52 -13.05
N ARG A 381 18.56 2.39 -12.35
CA ARG A 381 17.28 2.99 -12.77
C ARG A 381 17.06 4.35 -12.12
N ILE A 382 18.10 5.15 -12.09
CA ILE A 382 18.02 6.61 -12.00
C ILE A 382 18.02 7.12 -13.43
N ASP A 383 16.90 7.59 -13.94
CA ASP A 383 16.68 7.79 -15.35
C ASP A 383 17.04 9.21 -15.83
N THR A 384 17.15 10.17 -14.89
CA THR A 384 17.43 11.59 -15.21
C THR A 384 18.50 12.19 -14.30
N ILE A 385 19.11 13.30 -14.75
CA ILE A 385 20.08 14.07 -13.97
C ILE A 385 19.44 14.62 -12.68
N ASN A 386 18.18 15.06 -12.74
CA ASN A 386 17.47 15.56 -11.56
C ASN A 386 17.24 14.46 -10.52
N GLU A 387 16.88 13.26 -10.95
CA GLU A 387 16.75 12.10 -10.05
C GLU A 387 18.08 11.75 -9.41
N LEU A 388 19.19 11.87 -10.13
CA LEU A 388 20.53 11.67 -9.57
C LEU A 388 20.84 12.70 -8.47
N GLN A 389 20.42 13.95 -8.65
CA GLN A 389 20.56 14.97 -7.61
C GLN A 389 19.71 14.65 -6.39
N TYR A 390 18.48 14.13 -6.57
CA TYR A 390 17.66 13.67 -5.45
C TYR A 390 18.34 12.55 -4.67
N TYR A 391 18.89 11.57 -5.38
CA TYR A 391 19.61 10.45 -4.74
C TYR A 391 20.85 10.93 -3.98
N LYS A 392 21.66 11.85 -4.54
CA LYS A 392 22.82 12.47 -3.89
C LYS A 392 22.44 13.26 -2.65
N ALA A 393 21.28 13.89 -2.64
CA ALA A 393 20.77 14.61 -1.48
C ALA A 393 20.11 13.69 -0.42
N ASP A 394 20.17 12.37 -0.56
CA ASP A 394 19.47 11.38 0.27
C ASP A 394 17.94 11.51 0.22
N GLY A 395 17.42 11.99 -0.90
CA GLY A 395 16.00 12.10 -1.20
C GLY A 395 15.55 13.49 -1.63
N ILE A 396 14.39 13.54 -2.29
CA ILE A 396 13.82 14.77 -2.84
C ILE A 396 13.49 15.80 -1.76
N LEU A 397 13.10 15.37 -0.55
CA LEU A 397 12.76 16.28 0.55
C LEU A 397 13.99 17.08 0.98
N ASN A 398 15.12 16.41 1.14
CA ASN A 398 16.40 17.05 1.49
C ASN A 398 16.91 17.92 0.36
N PHE A 399 16.76 17.49 -0.90
CA PHE A 399 17.13 18.29 -2.06
C PHE A 399 16.35 19.61 -2.10
N VAL A 400 15.03 19.57 -1.91
CA VAL A 400 14.18 20.77 -1.91
C VAL A 400 14.56 21.70 -0.75
N LEU A 401 14.73 21.14 0.46
CA LEU A 401 15.12 21.92 1.63
C LEU A 401 16.47 22.63 1.43
N LYS A 402 17.49 21.92 0.93
CA LYS A 402 18.80 22.51 0.60
C LYS A 402 18.69 23.68 -0.40
N ASN A 403 17.80 23.55 -1.39
CA ASN A 403 17.57 24.62 -2.37
C ASN A 403 16.87 25.84 -1.77
N ILE A 404 15.91 25.62 -0.85
CA ILE A 404 15.24 26.71 -0.13
C ILE A 404 16.23 27.46 0.78
N LEU A 405 17.14 26.74 1.45
CA LEU A 405 18.14 27.34 2.35
C LEU A 405 19.27 28.10 1.61
N LYS A 406 19.47 27.82 0.33
CA LYS A 406 20.47 28.52 -0.50
C LYS A 406 19.96 29.85 -1.09
N ASN A 407 18.64 30.03 -1.16
CA ASN A 407 17.96 31.24 -1.61
C ASN A 407 17.51 32.10 -0.43
#